data_ca5f44afe851703e3026cc4df52fd552
#
_entry.id   ca5f44afe851703e3026cc4df52fd552
#
_cell.length_a   1.000
_cell.length_b   1.000
_cell.length_c   1.000
_cell.angle_alpha   90.00
_cell.angle_beta   90.00
_cell.angle_gamma   90.00
#
_symmetry.space_group_name_H-M   'P 1'
#
loop_
_entity.id
_entity.type
_entity.pdbx_description
1 polymer ?
#
loop_
_entity_poly.entity_id
_entity_poly.type
_entity_poly.pdbx_seq_one_letter_code
_entity_poly.pdbx_strand_id
1 'polypeptide(L)'
;MVLSAAVLLLLVNNFGCNYELDVRTATTHYQGVCRWGHVSFVEQELSSGEKWLVTGWQLAFREQLAFVITQRKRLVAASQGESELADYNRLQSAFSVVNYTWLPLTENRIAIFQRAPHHAVLIGRREGWIDLYRWLIPPKPLLTAQQPAAKPVTAK
;
A
#
# COMPACT_ATOMS: atom_id res chain seq x y z
N MET A 1 -28.15 15.70 -8.86
CA MET A 1 -27.32 15.39 -10.06
C MET A 1 -25.82 15.55 -9.82
N VAL A 2 -25.32 16.64 -9.21
CA VAL A 2 -23.86 16.85 -8.99
C VAL A 2 -23.23 15.77 -8.10
N LEU A 3 -23.89 15.38 -7.00
CA LEU A 3 -23.41 14.34 -6.09
C LEU A 3 -23.27 12.98 -6.77
N SER A 4 -24.24 12.60 -7.60
CA SER A 4 -24.22 11.33 -8.34
C SER A 4 -23.07 11.29 -9.35
N ALA A 5 -22.78 12.40 -10.02
CA ALA A 5 -21.64 12.50 -10.95
C ALA A 5 -20.29 12.38 -10.21
N ALA A 6 -20.14 13.01 -9.04
CA ALA A 6 -18.94 12.92 -8.24
C ALA A 6 -18.66 11.48 -7.75
N VAL A 7 -19.69 10.78 -7.29
CA VAL A 7 -19.58 9.38 -6.88
C VAL A 7 -19.18 8.50 -8.06
N LEU A 8 -19.81 8.69 -9.23
CA LEU A 8 -19.46 7.94 -10.43
C LEU A 8 -18.00 8.16 -10.85
N LEU A 9 -17.51 9.40 -10.82
CA LEU A 9 -16.13 9.73 -11.14
C LEU A 9 -15.14 9.05 -10.16
N LEU A 10 -15.46 9.03 -8.87
CA LEU A 10 -14.66 8.32 -7.87
C LEU A 10 -14.61 6.82 -8.15
N LEU A 11 -15.73 6.20 -8.49
CA LEU A 11 -15.78 4.78 -8.83
C LEU A 11 -14.96 4.48 -10.08
N VAL A 12 -15.16 5.24 -11.16
CA VAL A 12 -14.41 5.09 -12.42
C VAL A 12 -12.90 5.27 -12.15
N ASN A 13 -12.51 6.26 -11.35
CA ASN A 13 -11.12 6.47 -10.98
C ASN A 13 -10.50 5.25 -10.30
N ASN A 14 -11.24 4.62 -9.38
CA ASN A 14 -10.74 3.48 -8.62
C ASN A 14 -10.66 2.18 -9.44
N PHE A 15 -11.56 1.99 -10.40
CA PHE A 15 -11.43 0.88 -11.36
C PHE A 15 -10.15 0.93 -12.20
N GLY A 16 -9.52 2.08 -12.30
CA GLY A 16 -8.25 2.26 -13.00
C GLY A 16 -7.02 1.77 -12.24
N CYS A 17 -7.13 1.27 -11.01
CA CYS A 17 -5.96 0.79 -10.29
C CYS A 17 -5.31 -0.41 -11.00
N ASN A 18 -3.98 -0.32 -11.14
CA ASN A 18 -3.17 -1.38 -11.72
C ASN A 18 -1.75 -1.27 -11.14
N TYR A 19 -1.54 -1.85 -9.96
CA TYR A 19 -0.23 -1.81 -9.32
C TYR A 19 0.09 -3.10 -8.57
N GLU A 20 1.38 -3.27 -8.36
CA GLU A 20 1.96 -4.22 -7.43
C GLU A 20 2.72 -3.45 -6.35
N LEU A 21 2.62 -3.92 -5.13
CA LEU A 21 3.22 -3.31 -3.95
C LEU A 21 4.04 -4.35 -3.20
N ASP A 22 5.28 -4.03 -2.89
CA ASP A 22 6.16 -4.81 -2.03
C ASP A 22 6.68 -3.91 -0.90
N VAL A 23 6.32 -4.27 0.33
CA VAL A 23 6.73 -3.55 1.54
C VAL A 23 7.35 -4.53 2.50
N ARG A 24 8.57 -4.24 2.93
CA ARG A 24 9.27 -5.04 3.95
C ARG A 24 9.56 -4.18 5.18
N THR A 25 9.18 -4.70 6.32
CA THR A 25 9.56 -4.20 7.63
C THR A 25 10.57 -5.15 8.27
N ALA A 26 10.98 -4.87 9.49
CA ALA A 26 11.85 -5.78 10.24
C ALA A 26 11.19 -7.13 10.56
N THR A 27 9.85 -7.14 10.73
CA THR A 27 9.10 -8.33 11.18
C THR A 27 8.15 -8.88 10.14
N THR A 28 7.68 -8.07 9.18
CA THR A 28 6.59 -8.44 8.27
C THR A 28 6.92 -8.06 6.82
N HIS A 29 6.53 -8.93 5.91
CA HIS A 29 6.56 -8.69 4.47
C HIS A 29 5.14 -8.62 3.94
N TYR A 30 4.80 -7.50 3.29
CA TYR A 30 3.51 -7.27 2.65
C TYR A 30 3.68 -7.27 1.13
N GLN A 31 2.93 -8.11 0.45
CA GLN A 31 2.85 -8.14 -1.00
C GLN A 31 1.42 -7.87 -1.43
N GLY A 32 1.21 -6.83 -2.21
CA GLY A 32 -0.12 -6.39 -2.63
C GLY A 32 -0.25 -6.27 -4.13
N VAL A 33 -1.44 -6.55 -4.61
CA VAL A 33 -1.83 -6.37 -6.02
C VAL A 33 -3.17 -5.66 -6.07
N CYS A 34 -3.27 -4.62 -6.88
CA CYS A 34 -4.56 -4.00 -7.21
C CYS A 34 -4.86 -4.16 -8.71
N ARG A 35 -6.06 -4.62 -9.03
CA ARG A 35 -6.58 -4.71 -10.38
C ARG A 35 -8.07 -4.36 -10.37
N TRP A 36 -8.48 -3.43 -11.20
CA TRP A 36 -9.89 -3.04 -11.34
C TRP A 36 -10.58 -2.65 -10.03
N GLY A 37 -9.89 -1.91 -9.16
CA GLY A 37 -10.42 -1.51 -7.86
C GLY A 37 -10.35 -2.60 -6.77
N HIS A 38 -10.13 -3.85 -7.15
CA HIS A 38 -10.00 -4.96 -6.21
C HIS A 38 -8.54 -5.12 -5.77
N VAL A 39 -8.32 -5.17 -4.47
CA VAL A 39 -7.00 -5.30 -3.87
C VAL A 39 -6.88 -6.63 -3.13
N SER A 40 -5.72 -7.23 -3.23
CA SER A 40 -5.34 -8.44 -2.49
C SER A 40 -3.95 -8.24 -1.91
N PHE A 41 -3.81 -8.43 -0.60
CA PHE A 41 -2.54 -8.40 0.11
C PHE A 41 -2.24 -9.75 0.73
N VAL A 42 -1.00 -10.20 0.59
CA VAL A 42 -0.44 -11.28 1.40
C VAL A 42 0.47 -10.64 2.43
N GLU A 43 0.18 -10.85 3.69
CA GLU A 43 0.96 -10.43 4.83
C GLU A 43 1.68 -11.66 5.38
N GLN A 44 3.01 -11.60 5.49
CA GLN A 44 3.82 -12.68 6.01
C GLN A 44 4.67 -12.20 7.17
N GLU A 45 4.55 -12.81 8.33
CA GLU A 45 5.47 -12.64 9.45
C GLU A 45 6.75 -13.41 9.20
N LEU A 46 7.90 -12.75 9.30
CA LEU A 46 9.19 -13.33 8.94
C LEU A 46 9.72 -14.31 9.99
N SER A 47 9.35 -14.11 11.25
CA SER A 47 9.80 -14.95 12.38
C SER A 47 9.05 -16.27 12.48
N SER A 48 7.73 -16.24 12.39
CA SER A 48 6.85 -17.40 12.56
C SER A 48 6.47 -18.09 11.25
N GLY A 49 6.67 -17.40 10.11
CA GLY A 49 6.21 -17.85 8.80
C GLY A 49 4.72 -17.76 8.60
N GLU A 50 3.95 -17.20 9.55
CA GLU A 50 2.51 -17.03 9.43
C GLU A 50 2.16 -16.17 8.23
N LYS A 51 1.06 -16.54 7.53
CA LYS A 51 0.59 -15.80 6.35
C LYS A 51 -0.90 -15.57 6.41
N TRP A 52 -1.27 -14.33 6.06
CA TRP A 52 -2.65 -13.91 5.90
C TRP A 52 -2.90 -13.37 4.51
N LEU A 53 -4.07 -13.66 3.97
CA LEU A 53 -4.62 -13.03 2.77
C LEU A 53 -5.69 -12.05 3.19
N VAL A 54 -5.53 -10.80 2.78
CA VAL A 54 -6.51 -9.74 3.00
C VAL A 54 -6.97 -9.25 1.64
N THR A 55 -8.28 -9.27 1.40
CA THR A 55 -8.86 -8.80 0.14
C THR A 55 -9.92 -7.74 0.39
N GLY A 56 -10.12 -6.87 -0.59
CA GLY A 56 -11.08 -5.80 -0.45
C GLY A 56 -11.16 -4.92 -1.70
N TRP A 57 -11.87 -3.81 -1.54
CA TRP A 57 -11.99 -2.78 -2.55
C TRP A 57 -11.19 -1.55 -2.13
N GLN A 58 -10.48 -0.97 -3.07
CA GLN A 58 -9.74 0.27 -2.88
C GLN A 58 -10.62 1.45 -3.26
N LEU A 59 -10.52 2.52 -2.47
CA LEU A 59 -10.98 3.86 -2.81
C LEU A 59 -9.81 4.82 -2.68
N ALA A 60 -9.34 5.36 -3.79
CA ALA A 60 -8.24 6.31 -3.84
C ALA A 60 -8.77 7.72 -4.13
N PHE A 61 -8.32 8.68 -3.35
CA PHE A 61 -8.57 10.09 -3.59
C PHE A 61 -7.35 10.90 -3.18
N ARG A 62 -6.66 11.47 -4.16
CA ARG A 62 -5.38 12.17 -3.96
C ARG A 62 -4.35 11.26 -3.26
N GLU A 63 -3.88 11.69 -2.08
CA GLU A 63 -2.92 10.95 -1.24
C GLU A 63 -3.59 10.01 -0.22
N GLN A 64 -4.92 9.90 -0.26
CA GLN A 64 -5.68 9.02 0.63
C GLN A 64 -6.04 7.71 -0.06
N LEU A 65 -5.84 6.62 0.67
CA LEU A 65 -6.28 5.28 0.28
C LEU A 65 -7.19 4.73 1.38
N ALA A 66 -8.40 4.37 1.02
CA ALA A 66 -9.28 3.63 1.89
C ALA A 66 -9.47 2.22 1.31
N PHE A 67 -9.33 1.20 2.14
CA PHE A 67 -9.61 -0.17 1.76
C PHE A 67 -10.86 -0.65 2.50
N VAL A 68 -11.88 -1.02 1.74
CA VAL A 68 -13.07 -1.69 2.25
C VAL A 68 -12.77 -3.19 2.26
N ILE A 69 -12.40 -3.72 3.41
CA ILE A 69 -11.98 -5.12 3.56
C ILE A 69 -13.21 -6.02 3.45
N THR A 70 -13.15 -6.98 2.54
CA THR A 70 -14.20 -7.97 2.32
C THR A 70 -13.85 -9.33 2.91
N GLN A 71 -12.55 -9.65 3.02
CA GLN A 71 -12.11 -10.92 3.57
C GLN A 71 -10.74 -10.80 4.23
N ARG A 72 -10.57 -11.50 5.36
CA ARG A 72 -9.28 -11.83 5.99
C ARG A 72 -9.22 -13.33 6.20
N LYS A 73 -8.22 -13.97 5.64
CA LYS A 73 -8.06 -15.42 5.72
C LYS A 73 -6.62 -15.77 6.08
N ARG A 74 -6.44 -16.52 7.16
CA ARG A 74 -5.15 -17.11 7.50
C ARG A 74 -4.84 -18.24 6.52
N LEU A 75 -3.73 -18.13 5.79
CA LEU A 75 -3.25 -19.11 4.83
C LEU A 75 -2.32 -20.15 5.48
N VAL A 76 -1.43 -19.65 6.34
CA VAL A 76 -0.45 -20.46 7.05
C VAL A 76 -0.47 -20.04 8.52
N ALA A 77 -0.60 -21.00 9.43
CA ALA A 77 -0.52 -20.74 10.86
C ALA A 77 0.95 -20.52 11.29
N ALA A 78 1.14 -19.81 12.39
CA ALA A 78 2.45 -19.66 13.00
C ALA A 78 3.05 -21.00 13.38
N SER A 79 4.37 -21.16 13.20
CA SER A 79 5.09 -22.39 13.56
C SER A 79 5.19 -22.58 15.06
N GLN A 80 5.15 -21.50 15.85
CA GLN A 80 5.21 -21.52 17.32
C GLN A 80 4.41 -20.34 17.90
N GLY A 81 3.51 -20.62 18.83
CA GLY A 81 2.80 -19.64 19.64
C GLY A 81 1.83 -18.70 18.89
N GLU A 82 1.38 -17.66 19.59
CA GLU A 82 0.64 -16.55 18.98
C GLU A 82 1.64 -15.59 18.32
N SER A 83 1.32 -15.14 17.10
CA SER A 83 2.16 -14.22 16.34
C SER A 83 1.66 -12.77 16.47
N GLU A 84 2.55 -11.81 16.34
CA GLU A 84 2.19 -10.38 16.27
C GLU A 84 1.24 -10.12 15.11
N LEU A 85 1.40 -10.84 14.00
CA LEU A 85 0.56 -10.72 12.83
C LEU A 85 -0.87 -11.22 13.09
N ALA A 86 -1.04 -12.28 13.88
CA ALA A 86 -2.37 -12.77 14.28
C ALA A 86 -3.09 -11.73 15.15
N ASP A 87 -2.40 -11.14 16.12
CA ASP A 87 -2.95 -10.08 16.97
C ASP A 87 -3.30 -8.84 16.16
N TYR A 88 -2.42 -8.43 15.26
CA TYR A 88 -2.66 -7.33 14.32
C TYR A 88 -3.92 -7.57 13.49
N ASN A 89 -4.06 -8.74 12.87
CA ASN A 89 -5.21 -9.08 12.05
C ASN A 89 -6.49 -9.19 12.89
N ARG A 90 -6.41 -9.66 14.13
CA ARG A 90 -7.52 -9.69 15.07
C ARG A 90 -8.01 -8.28 15.43
N LEU A 91 -7.10 -7.36 15.75
CA LEU A 91 -7.43 -5.96 16.01
C LEU A 91 -8.03 -5.27 14.77
N GLN A 92 -7.44 -5.51 13.61
CA GLN A 92 -7.95 -4.95 12.35
C GLN A 92 -9.28 -5.57 11.90
N SER A 93 -9.63 -6.77 12.35
CA SER A 93 -10.91 -7.40 12.00
C SER A 93 -12.13 -6.64 12.52
N ALA A 94 -11.94 -5.81 13.55
CA ALA A 94 -12.97 -4.89 14.04
C ALA A 94 -13.29 -3.74 13.06
N PHE A 95 -12.44 -3.50 12.06
CA PHE A 95 -12.59 -2.41 11.11
C PHE A 95 -12.86 -2.96 9.71
N SER A 96 -14.03 -2.63 9.16
CA SER A 96 -14.36 -2.94 7.76
C SER A 96 -13.66 -2.00 6.78
N VAL A 97 -13.26 -0.80 7.23
CA VAL A 97 -12.57 0.21 6.42
C VAL A 97 -11.28 0.61 7.10
N VAL A 98 -10.18 0.53 6.35
CA VAL A 98 -8.85 0.95 6.80
C VAL A 98 -8.35 2.07 5.91
N ASN A 99 -7.87 3.15 6.52
CA ASN A 99 -7.39 4.33 5.80
C ASN A 99 -5.88 4.49 5.94
N TYR A 100 -5.26 4.81 4.81
CA TYR A 100 -3.85 5.13 4.72
C TYR A 100 -3.65 6.44 3.98
N THR A 101 -2.60 7.17 4.32
CA THR A 101 -2.06 8.24 3.48
C THR A 101 -0.83 7.72 2.79
N TRP A 102 -0.65 8.04 1.52
CA TRP A 102 0.54 7.65 0.78
C TRP A 102 1.19 8.84 0.10
N LEU A 103 2.51 8.78 -0.04
CA LEU A 103 3.29 9.80 -0.74
C LEU A 103 4.31 9.14 -1.68
N PRO A 104 4.46 9.64 -2.91
CA PRO A 104 5.49 9.17 -3.82
C PRO A 104 6.85 9.70 -3.37
N LEU A 105 7.78 8.82 -3.01
CA LEU A 105 9.15 9.18 -2.68
C LEU A 105 10.01 9.29 -3.94
N THR A 106 9.94 8.27 -4.79
CA THR A 106 10.55 8.23 -6.12
C THR A 106 9.55 7.65 -7.11
N GLU A 107 9.94 7.43 -8.36
CA GLU A 107 9.06 6.79 -9.36
C GLU A 107 8.48 5.45 -8.88
N ASN A 108 9.30 4.63 -8.21
CA ASN A 108 8.95 3.28 -7.79
C ASN A 108 8.84 3.09 -6.28
N ARG A 109 9.08 4.14 -5.47
CA ARG A 109 9.02 4.05 -4.01
C ARG A 109 7.96 4.96 -3.46
N ILE A 110 7.20 4.42 -2.51
CA ILE A 110 6.17 5.16 -1.78
C ILE A 110 6.36 5.03 -0.29
N ALA A 111 5.94 6.07 0.44
CA ALA A 111 5.72 6.00 1.88
C ALA A 111 4.22 5.85 2.13
N ILE A 112 3.85 4.93 2.99
CA ILE A 112 2.48 4.67 3.43
C ILE A 112 2.41 4.98 4.92
N PHE A 113 1.52 5.88 5.29
CA PHE A 113 1.29 6.27 6.67
C PHE A 113 0.06 5.56 7.19
N GLN A 114 0.25 4.72 8.18
CA GLN A 114 -0.80 3.99 8.88
C GLN A 114 -1.11 4.66 10.21
N ARG A 115 -2.40 4.79 10.55
CA ARG A 115 -2.84 5.33 11.84
C ARG A 115 -3.30 4.25 12.82
N ALA A 116 -3.98 3.24 12.31
CA ALA A 116 -4.55 2.16 13.12
C ALA A 116 -4.13 0.78 12.57
N PRO A 117 -3.94 -0.21 13.44
CA PRO A 117 -4.02 -0.20 14.89
C PRO A 117 -2.83 0.50 15.57
N HIS A 118 -1.71 0.65 14.88
CA HIS A 118 -0.50 1.32 15.36
C HIS A 118 -0.05 2.37 14.35
N HIS A 119 0.50 3.48 14.86
CA HIS A 119 1.11 4.48 14.00
C HIS A 119 2.39 3.92 13.40
N ALA A 120 2.43 3.81 12.08
CA ALA A 120 3.59 3.30 11.37
C ALA A 120 3.79 4.06 10.04
N VAL A 121 5.05 4.16 9.63
CA VAL A 121 5.44 4.62 8.30
C VAL A 121 6.09 3.44 7.60
N LEU A 122 5.44 2.97 6.55
CA LEU A 122 5.90 1.86 5.74
C LEU A 122 6.49 2.41 4.45
N ILE A 123 7.70 1.98 4.10
CA ILE A 123 8.32 2.33 2.83
C ILE A 123 8.34 1.09 1.96
N GLY A 124 7.77 1.22 0.76
CA GLY A 124 7.67 0.10 -0.16
C GLY A 124 8.02 0.47 -1.59
N ARG A 125 8.21 -0.58 -2.39
CA ARG A 125 8.30 -0.49 -3.84
C ARG A 125 6.91 -0.66 -4.45
N ARG A 126 6.57 0.21 -5.37
CA ARG A 126 5.34 0.15 -6.15
C ARG A 126 5.68 0.11 -7.64
N GLU A 127 5.05 -0.79 -8.35
CA GLU A 127 5.04 -0.85 -9.81
C GLU A 127 3.63 -0.63 -10.32
N GLY A 128 3.45 0.20 -11.35
CA GLY A 128 2.14 0.57 -11.87
C GLY A 128 1.53 1.81 -11.20
N TRP A 129 0.23 2.02 -11.32
CA TRP A 129 -0.49 3.22 -10.87
C TRP A 129 -1.64 2.89 -9.92
N ILE A 130 -1.85 3.79 -8.95
CA ILE A 130 -2.80 3.57 -7.85
C ILE A 130 -4.24 3.75 -8.33
N ASP A 131 -4.48 4.69 -9.24
CA ASP A 131 -5.79 5.01 -9.79
C ASP A 131 -5.65 5.60 -11.21
N LEU A 132 -6.78 5.78 -11.90
CA LEU A 132 -6.81 6.30 -13.26
C LEU A 132 -6.26 7.72 -13.35
N TYR A 133 -6.56 8.58 -12.38
CA TYR A 133 -6.06 9.95 -12.34
C TYR A 133 -4.53 9.98 -12.27
N ARG A 134 -3.92 9.12 -11.46
CA ARG A 134 -2.47 9.01 -11.30
C ARG A 134 -1.77 8.35 -12.51
N TRP A 135 -2.50 7.58 -13.28
CA TRP A 135 -2.03 7.11 -14.58
C TRP A 135 -1.97 8.26 -15.60
N LEU A 136 -2.99 9.13 -15.64
CA LEU A 136 -3.04 10.28 -16.55
C LEU A 136 -2.12 11.42 -16.12
N ILE A 137 -2.01 11.68 -14.81
CA ILE A 137 -1.23 12.77 -14.22
C ILE A 137 -0.34 12.17 -13.12
N PRO A 138 0.85 11.69 -13.49
CA PRO A 138 1.78 11.12 -12.52
C PRO A 138 2.16 12.12 -11.43
N PRO A 139 2.18 11.71 -10.16
CA PRO A 139 2.56 12.59 -9.06
C PRO A 139 4.05 12.92 -9.15
N LYS A 140 4.42 14.16 -8.79
CA LYS A 140 5.82 14.52 -8.64
C LYS A 140 6.42 13.78 -7.45
N PRO A 141 7.55 13.05 -7.63
CA PRO A 141 8.23 12.41 -6.52
C PRO A 141 8.83 13.47 -5.57
N LEU A 142 8.78 13.21 -4.27
CA LEU A 142 9.36 14.09 -3.26
C LEU A 142 10.88 14.12 -3.30
N LEU A 143 11.49 12.98 -3.65
CA LEU A 143 12.93 12.83 -3.78
C LEU A 143 13.26 12.79 -5.27
N THR A 144 13.67 13.91 -5.81
CA THR A 144 14.34 13.93 -7.11
C THR A 144 15.71 13.28 -6.90
N ALA A 145 16.08 12.31 -7.73
CA ALA A 145 17.42 11.74 -7.71
C ALA A 145 18.43 12.87 -7.96
N GLN A 146 18.99 13.44 -6.89
CA GLN A 146 20.18 14.25 -7.01
C GLN A 146 21.29 13.29 -7.44
N GLN A 147 21.56 13.31 -8.73
CA GLN A 147 22.76 12.70 -9.28
C GLN A 147 23.94 13.39 -8.56
N PRO A 148 24.77 12.67 -7.78
CA PRO A 148 25.93 13.28 -7.17
C PRO A 148 26.79 13.79 -8.34
N ALA A 149 26.94 15.11 -8.42
CA ALA A 149 27.88 15.71 -9.35
C ALA A 149 29.25 15.11 -9.07
N ALA A 150 29.73 14.30 -9.98
CA ALA A 150 31.09 13.77 -9.96
C ALA A 150 32.04 15.00 -9.98
N LYS A 151 32.65 15.30 -8.82
CA LYS A 151 33.75 16.25 -8.78
C LYS A 151 34.86 15.73 -9.66
N PRO A 152 35.36 16.52 -10.64
CA PRO A 152 36.52 16.14 -11.39
C PRO A 152 37.71 16.07 -10.42
N VAL A 153 38.30 14.89 -10.31
CA VAL A 153 39.58 14.72 -9.63
C VAL A 153 40.63 15.41 -10.49
N THR A 154 41.02 16.61 -10.10
CA THR A 154 42.23 17.27 -10.65
C THR A 154 43.42 16.52 -10.11
N ALA A 155 44.01 15.68 -10.92
CA ALA A 155 45.35 15.14 -10.70
C ALA A 155 46.35 16.27 -10.78
N LYS A 156 47.16 16.38 -9.77
CA LYS A 156 48.40 17.14 -9.74
C LYS A 156 49.57 16.21 -9.52
#